data_9d4e03c21d9028544287058c86b71c26
#
_entry.id   9d4e03c21d9028544287058c86b71c26
#
_cell.length_a   1.000
_cell.length_b   1.000
_cell.length_c   1.000
_cell.angle_alpha   90.00
_cell.angle_beta   90.00
_cell.angle_gamma   90.00
#
_symmetry.space_group_name_H-M   'P 1'
#
loop_
_entity.id
_entity.type
_entity.pdbx_description
1 polymer ?
#
loop_
_entity_poly.entity_id
_entity_poly.type
_entity_poly.pdbx_seq_one_letter_code
_entity_poly.pdbx_strand_id
1 'polypeptide(L)'
;MLLNHCRLYAPLSGGFAGEDCCVELDGGKITAVGPARPDTAEAFDCGGQTLLPGLIDLHTHITFLRNVGVAQAHDPMQLVVEAAAQADRYLRHGFTTIRDCGSIRRSANYVR
;
A
#
# COMPACT_ATOMS: atom_id res chain seq x y z
N MET A 1 -4.42 -10.32 14.76
CA MET A 1 -3.46 -10.98 13.83
C MET A 1 -2.05 -10.62 14.28
N LEU A 2 -1.18 -11.62 14.37
CA LEU A 2 0.24 -11.43 14.70
C LEU A 2 1.09 -11.72 13.46
N LEU A 3 1.91 -10.76 13.05
CA LEU A 3 3.00 -10.96 12.11
C LEU A 3 4.25 -11.25 12.91
N ASN A 4 4.89 -12.39 12.70
CA ASN A 4 6.01 -12.84 13.49
C ASN A 4 7.25 -13.06 12.61
N HIS A 5 8.44 -13.05 13.18
CA HIS A 5 9.71 -13.25 12.48
C HIS A 5 9.91 -12.31 11.29
N CYS A 6 9.69 -11.00 11.49
CA CYS A 6 9.95 -9.99 10.47
C CYS A 6 11.16 -9.10 10.83
N ARG A 7 11.86 -8.61 9.79
CA ARG A 7 12.80 -7.49 9.92
C ARG A 7 11.99 -6.21 9.83
N LEU A 8 12.01 -5.40 10.88
CA LEU A 8 11.19 -4.19 10.91
C LEU A 8 12.01 -2.98 10.45
N TYR A 9 11.61 -2.36 9.35
CA TYR A 9 12.18 -1.11 8.88
C TYR A 9 11.44 0.09 9.47
N ALA A 10 12.18 1.03 10.04
CA ALA A 10 11.65 2.26 10.65
C ALA A 10 12.06 3.48 9.80
N PRO A 11 11.19 3.98 8.91
CA PRO A 11 11.54 5.06 7.98
C PRO A 11 12.00 6.34 8.67
N LEU A 12 11.42 6.66 9.84
CA LEU A 12 11.75 7.88 10.59
C LEU A 12 13.16 7.86 11.17
N SER A 13 13.70 6.68 11.48
CA SER A 13 15.10 6.52 11.94
C SER A 13 16.05 6.25 10.79
N GLY A 14 15.54 5.99 9.58
CA GLY A 14 16.34 5.71 8.40
C GLY A 14 17.02 4.35 8.43
N GLY A 15 16.50 3.38 9.20
CA GLY A 15 17.13 2.09 9.36
C GLY A 15 16.19 1.00 9.88
N PHE A 16 16.78 -0.15 10.23
CA PHE A 16 16.04 -1.25 10.84
C PHE A 16 15.85 -1.02 12.35
N ALA A 17 14.61 -1.19 12.82
CA ALA A 17 14.27 -1.16 14.24
C ALA A 17 14.54 -2.51 14.92
N GLY A 18 14.60 -3.60 14.14
CA GLY A 18 14.93 -4.93 14.64
C GLY A 18 14.98 -5.96 13.52
N GLU A 19 15.76 -7.03 13.77
CA GLU A 19 16.03 -8.10 12.79
C GLU A 19 15.08 -9.31 12.94
N ASP A 20 14.54 -9.52 14.14
CA ASP A 20 13.58 -10.59 14.45
C ASP A 20 12.49 -10.02 15.37
N CYS A 21 11.45 -9.52 14.75
CA CYS A 21 10.41 -8.76 15.41
C CYS A 21 9.03 -9.38 15.16
N CYS A 22 8.09 -8.98 16.02
CA CYS A 22 6.67 -9.17 15.76
C CYS A 22 5.90 -7.86 15.71
N VAL A 23 4.80 -7.86 14.96
CA VAL A 23 3.84 -6.76 14.91
C VAL A 23 2.43 -7.34 15.14
N GLU A 24 1.77 -6.82 16.14
CA GLU A 24 0.39 -7.21 16.48
C GLU A 24 -0.60 -6.21 15.88
N LEU A 25 -1.63 -6.75 15.24
CA LEU A 25 -2.67 -5.99 14.56
C LEU A 25 -4.04 -6.37 15.14
N ASP A 26 -4.78 -5.37 15.60
CA ASP A 26 -6.17 -5.54 16.02
C ASP A 26 -7.02 -4.36 15.57
N GLY A 27 -8.25 -4.64 15.13
CA GLY A 27 -9.18 -3.62 14.64
C GLY A 27 -8.61 -2.71 13.54
N GLY A 28 -7.71 -3.22 12.68
CA GLY A 28 -7.07 -2.45 11.62
C GLY A 28 -5.97 -1.50 12.09
N LYS A 29 -5.49 -1.67 13.33
CA LYS A 29 -4.41 -0.86 13.92
C LYS A 29 -3.26 -1.74 14.37
N ILE A 30 -2.06 -1.15 14.39
CA ILE A 30 -0.90 -1.74 15.06
C ILE A 30 -1.08 -1.50 16.57
N THR A 31 -1.18 -2.57 17.34
CA THR A 31 -1.37 -2.52 18.80
C THR A 31 -0.10 -2.78 19.58
N ALA A 32 0.84 -3.54 19.00
CA ALA A 32 2.14 -3.76 19.62
C ALA A 32 3.22 -4.02 18.56
N VAL A 33 4.44 -3.66 18.90
CA VAL A 33 5.67 -3.98 18.17
C VAL A 33 6.72 -4.41 19.19
N GLY A 34 7.43 -5.49 18.93
CA GLY A 34 8.44 -5.99 19.85
C GLY A 34 9.27 -7.13 19.27
N PRO A 35 10.09 -7.80 20.09
CA PRO A 35 10.80 -9.00 19.70
C PRO A 35 9.85 -10.10 19.23
N ALA A 36 10.31 -10.99 18.34
CA ALA A 36 9.54 -12.15 17.92
C ALA A 36 9.05 -12.95 19.13
N ARG A 37 7.87 -13.51 19.01
CA ARG A 37 7.24 -14.33 20.06
C ARG A 37 7.33 -15.81 19.69
N PRO A 38 7.14 -16.72 20.66
CA PRO A 38 7.01 -18.14 20.36
C PRO A 38 5.93 -18.38 19.29
N ASP A 39 6.19 -19.31 18.39
CA ASP A 39 5.28 -19.63 17.32
C ASP A 39 3.92 -20.13 17.85
N THR A 40 2.87 -19.62 17.28
CA THR A 40 1.50 -20.07 17.51
C THR A 40 0.81 -20.32 16.18
N ALA A 41 -0.18 -21.19 16.16
CA ALA A 41 -0.94 -21.50 14.94
C ALA A 41 -1.68 -20.30 14.33
N GLU A 42 -1.86 -19.22 15.10
CA GLU A 42 -2.56 -18.02 14.68
C GLU A 42 -1.60 -16.91 14.20
N ALA A 43 -0.29 -17.10 14.36
CA ALA A 43 0.72 -16.17 13.89
C ALA A 43 1.05 -16.39 12.42
N PHE A 44 1.16 -15.30 11.66
CA PHE A 44 1.71 -15.33 10.31
C PHE A 44 3.24 -15.22 10.41
N ASP A 45 3.94 -16.28 10.01
CA ASP A 45 5.40 -16.30 9.95
C ASP A 45 5.86 -15.51 8.72
N CYS A 46 6.58 -14.42 8.95
CA CYS A 46 7.16 -13.59 7.90
C CYS A 46 8.47 -14.16 7.32
N GLY A 47 9.02 -15.22 7.91
CA GLY A 47 10.23 -15.89 7.40
C GLY A 47 11.44 -14.98 7.26
N GLY A 48 11.62 -14.01 8.14
CA GLY A 48 12.70 -13.03 8.08
C GLY A 48 12.53 -11.94 7.01
N GLN A 49 11.37 -11.86 6.35
CA GLN A 49 11.11 -10.82 5.37
C GLN A 49 11.02 -9.43 6.02
N THR A 50 11.35 -8.40 5.23
CA THR A 50 11.28 -7.03 5.70
C THR A 50 9.85 -6.51 5.70
N LEU A 51 9.38 -6.10 6.87
CA LEU A 51 8.11 -5.39 7.02
C LEU A 51 8.33 -3.89 6.89
N LEU A 52 7.61 -3.28 5.97
CA LEU A 52 7.63 -1.85 5.68
C LEU A 52 6.25 -1.25 5.92
N PRO A 53 6.16 0.03 6.32
CA PRO A 53 4.91 0.78 6.12
C PRO A 53 4.51 0.77 4.65
N GLY A 54 3.21 0.87 4.38
CA GLY A 54 2.73 1.02 3.02
C GLY A 54 3.40 2.21 2.32
N LEU A 55 3.79 2.01 1.06
CA LEU A 55 4.45 3.04 0.26
C LEU A 55 3.47 4.17 -0.07
N ILE A 56 4.01 5.38 -0.19
CA ILE A 56 3.25 6.58 -0.54
C ILE A 56 3.81 7.15 -1.84
N ASP A 57 2.96 7.31 -2.85
CA ASP A 57 3.32 8.00 -4.09
C ASP A 57 2.64 9.38 -4.13
N LEU A 58 3.45 10.42 -4.09
CA LEU A 58 2.99 11.81 -4.00
C LEU A 58 2.71 12.46 -5.36
N HIS A 59 2.91 11.76 -6.47
CA HIS A 59 2.66 12.31 -7.79
C HIS A 59 2.20 11.23 -8.76
N THR A 60 0.89 11.01 -8.85
CA THR A 60 0.30 10.04 -9.77
C THR A 60 -0.74 10.69 -10.67
N HIS A 61 -1.12 9.94 -11.72
CA HIS A 61 -2.21 10.27 -12.63
C HIS A 61 -2.93 8.96 -12.98
N ILE A 62 -3.81 8.48 -12.08
CA ILE A 62 -4.42 7.15 -12.21
C ILE A 62 -5.38 6.99 -13.39
N THR A 63 -5.72 8.09 -14.06
CA THR A 63 -6.55 8.09 -15.28
C THR A 63 -5.76 8.32 -16.56
N PHE A 64 -4.41 8.46 -16.51
CA PHE A 64 -3.57 8.66 -17.68
C PHE A 64 -2.86 7.37 -18.08
N LEU A 65 -3.59 6.41 -18.60
CA LEU A 65 -3.11 5.04 -18.83
C LEU A 65 -2.01 4.91 -19.89
N ARG A 66 -2.02 5.76 -20.89
CA ARG A 66 -1.03 5.74 -21.99
C ARG A 66 -0.54 7.15 -22.32
N ASN A 67 -1.48 8.02 -22.67
CA ASN A 67 -1.24 9.44 -22.88
C ASN A 67 -2.55 10.23 -22.70
N VAL A 68 -2.41 11.53 -22.50
CA VAL A 68 -3.55 12.43 -22.23
C VAL A 68 -4.57 12.41 -23.37
N GLY A 69 -4.13 12.36 -24.61
CA GLY A 69 -5.03 12.37 -25.79
C GLY A 69 -5.93 11.14 -25.84
N VAL A 70 -5.37 9.96 -25.58
CA VAL A 70 -6.16 8.71 -25.50
C VAL A 70 -7.16 8.78 -24.36
N ALA A 71 -6.73 9.19 -23.19
CA ALA A 71 -7.60 9.26 -22.03
C ALA A 71 -8.73 10.31 -22.20
N GLN A 72 -8.49 11.42 -22.90
CA GLN A 72 -9.53 12.42 -23.21
C GLN A 72 -10.61 11.90 -24.16
N ALA A 73 -10.28 10.94 -25.02
CA ALA A 73 -11.23 10.31 -25.95
C ALA A 73 -12.12 9.25 -25.30
N HIS A 74 -11.76 8.78 -24.10
CA HIS A 74 -12.53 7.76 -23.39
C HIS A 74 -13.80 8.30 -22.76
N ASP A 75 -14.82 7.43 -22.69
CA ASP A 75 -16.03 7.69 -21.93
C ASP A 75 -15.71 7.88 -20.44
N PRO A 76 -16.38 8.80 -19.71
CA PRO A 76 -16.14 9.00 -18.28
C PRO A 76 -16.27 7.74 -17.43
N MET A 77 -17.20 6.84 -17.74
CA MET A 77 -17.37 5.59 -17.01
C MET A 77 -16.18 4.66 -17.23
N GLN A 78 -15.66 4.60 -18.45
CA GLN A 78 -14.45 3.84 -18.76
C GLN A 78 -13.25 4.36 -17.99
N LEU A 79 -13.07 5.69 -17.88
CA LEU A 79 -12.00 6.29 -17.09
C LEU A 79 -12.07 5.92 -15.61
N VAL A 80 -13.27 5.82 -15.03
CA VAL A 80 -13.44 5.38 -13.62
C VAL A 80 -13.06 3.91 -13.45
N VAL A 81 -13.49 3.03 -14.35
CA VAL A 81 -13.14 1.61 -14.30
C VAL A 81 -11.62 1.41 -14.42
N GLU A 82 -10.99 2.13 -15.34
CA GLU A 82 -9.55 2.07 -15.54
C GLU A 82 -8.78 2.64 -14.33
N ALA A 83 -9.27 3.74 -13.74
CA ALA A 83 -8.70 4.31 -12.52
C ALA A 83 -8.78 3.33 -11.35
N ALA A 84 -9.89 2.61 -11.18
CA ALA A 84 -10.04 1.57 -10.17
C ALA A 84 -9.05 0.42 -10.38
N ALA A 85 -8.86 -0.02 -11.62
CA ALA A 85 -7.87 -1.04 -11.95
C ALA A 85 -6.43 -0.57 -11.69
N GLN A 86 -6.13 0.72 -11.90
CA GLN A 86 -4.82 1.28 -11.54
C GLN A 86 -4.64 1.36 -10.03
N ALA A 87 -5.65 1.77 -9.28
CA ALA A 87 -5.59 1.79 -7.81
C ALA A 87 -5.32 0.39 -7.24
N ASP A 88 -5.98 -0.66 -7.75
CA ASP A 88 -5.69 -2.05 -7.39
C ASP A 88 -4.23 -2.42 -7.69
N ARG A 89 -3.68 -2.00 -8.82
CA ARG A 89 -2.26 -2.22 -9.13
C ARG A 89 -1.33 -1.54 -8.13
N TYR A 90 -1.60 -0.30 -7.74
CA TYR A 90 -0.83 0.39 -6.71
C TYR A 90 -0.82 -0.41 -5.40
N LEU A 91 -2.00 -0.88 -4.94
CA LEU A 91 -2.10 -1.70 -3.73
C LEU A 91 -1.29 -3.00 -3.85
N ARG A 92 -1.36 -3.71 -4.99
CA ARG A 92 -0.60 -4.94 -5.23
C ARG A 92 0.91 -4.72 -5.26
N HIS A 93 1.37 -3.50 -5.51
CA HIS A 93 2.79 -3.12 -5.48
C HIS A 93 3.20 -2.47 -4.16
N GLY A 94 2.34 -2.50 -3.14
CA GLY A 94 2.63 -2.01 -1.80
C GLY A 94 2.36 -0.52 -1.58
N PHE A 95 1.80 0.19 -2.55
CA PHE A 95 1.40 1.58 -2.36
C PHE A 95 0.01 1.64 -1.72
N THR A 96 -0.05 2.10 -0.48
CA THR A 96 -1.30 2.23 0.28
C THR A 96 -1.89 3.64 0.24
N THR A 97 -1.10 4.61 -0.24
CA THR A 97 -1.52 6.01 -0.36
C THR A 97 -0.96 6.59 -1.64
N ILE A 98 -1.80 7.29 -2.38
CA ILE A 98 -1.38 8.02 -3.58
C ILE A 98 -1.94 9.44 -3.57
N ARG A 99 -1.19 10.38 -4.14
CA ARG A 99 -1.70 11.71 -4.46
C ARG A 99 -1.87 11.83 -5.97
N ASP A 100 -3.11 11.79 -6.43
CA ASP A 100 -3.43 12.08 -7.84
C ASP A 100 -3.26 13.57 -8.12
N CYS A 101 -2.33 13.93 -9.00
CA CYS A 101 -1.99 15.30 -9.34
C CYS A 101 -2.83 15.85 -10.50
N GLY A 102 -3.78 15.08 -10.99
CA GLY A 102 -4.73 15.49 -11.99
C GLY A 102 -5.37 14.30 -12.69
N SER A 103 -6.68 14.29 -12.72
CA SER A 103 -7.48 13.28 -13.40
C SER A 103 -8.40 13.91 -14.44
N ILE A 104 -8.60 13.21 -15.54
CA ILE A 104 -9.49 13.68 -16.60
C ILE A 104 -10.92 13.70 -16.08
N ARG A 105 -11.60 14.86 -16.22
CA ARG A 105 -12.99 15.05 -15.77
C ARG A 105 -13.21 14.68 -14.29
N ARG A 106 -12.17 14.81 -13.45
CA ARG A 106 -12.19 14.45 -12.03
C ARG A 106 -12.57 12.99 -11.76
N SER A 107 -12.31 12.10 -12.71
CA SER A 107 -12.69 10.68 -12.61
C SER A 107 -12.03 9.95 -11.43
N ALA A 108 -10.83 10.33 -11.02
CA ALA A 108 -10.18 9.77 -9.83
C ALA A 108 -10.97 10.00 -8.53
N ASN A 109 -11.83 11.01 -8.45
CA ASN A 109 -12.64 11.28 -7.25
C ASN A 109 -13.69 10.19 -6.97
N TYR A 110 -14.01 9.36 -7.96
CA TYR A 110 -14.97 8.26 -7.82
C TYR A 110 -14.28 6.93 -7.41
N VAL A 111 -12.95 6.94 -7.29
CA VAL A 111 -12.14 5.79 -6.87
C VAL A 111 -11.59 6.09 -5.48
N ARG A 112 -12.27 5.56 -4.45
CA ARG A 112 -11.87 5.72 -3.04
C ARG A 112 -12.04 4.41 -2.29
#